data_3e69a82212042637b0f6241305bf2d5a
#
_entry.id   3e69a82212042637b0f6241305bf2d5a
#
_cell.length_a   1.000
_cell.length_b   1.000
_cell.length_c   1.000
_cell.angle_alpha   90.00
_cell.angle_beta   90.00
_cell.angle_gamma   90.00
#
_symmetry.space_group_name_H-M   'P 1'
#
loop_
_entity.id
_entity.type
_entity.pdbx_description
1 polymer ?
#
loop_
_entity_poly.entity_id
_entity_poly.type
_entity_poly.pdbx_seq_one_letter_code
_entity_poly.pdbx_strand_id
1 'polypeptide(L)'
;MKKQISFSQALATVIGSVIGAGVFFKIGSISQSTGSASATILVWLLAGVISICSGLTVSEIAAALNVNGAIEYLDYSYGNIWGFLFGWAEMTVYFPAQIAALASIFGQQFVVLAGLPASGSKWIAAGVVLLLFLINMLGTRASAWMQSVITVIKLIPLFLIIVFAIIRPQVSVSLWPVTVDSSGGWLAGISQGLLSALFAFEGWIVVTNLAKEMKNPKKDLARAIILGLSLVTVVYVLVNYAFMAVLPFDKIIGNDNTAYYASLKLFGQAGGKIVTVGILLSVYGACNGFMLTGMRTPYILAQANRLPGSEKLAKTSVRSGVPVFSALLINAIALIMISLGNFEILTDMLVFVMWTFTTLLSVAVILLRKREPDLARPFMTPAYPVIPLISIIGGLFIIVMTVINQFALSVIGLGITLLGLPVYYWKKLH
;
A
#
# COMPACT_ATOMS: atom_id res chain seq x y z
N MET A 1 5.96 -19.64 18.36
CA MET A 1 6.87 -18.55 17.94
C MET A 1 7.36 -17.80 19.18
N LYS A 2 8.63 -17.39 19.24
CA LYS A 2 9.14 -16.59 20.38
C LYS A 2 8.60 -15.17 20.26
N LYS A 3 7.98 -14.65 21.34
CA LYS A 3 7.51 -13.26 21.42
C LYS A 3 8.70 -12.30 21.53
N GLN A 4 9.13 -11.73 20.43
CA GLN A 4 10.36 -10.91 20.36
C GLN A 4 10.11 -9.46 19.93
N ILE A 5 9.04 -9.19 19.18
CA ILE A 5 8.76 -7.87 18.59
C ILE A 5 8.26 -6.91 19.68
N SER A 6 8.99 -5.81 19.86
CA SER A 6 8.63 -4.70 20.75
C SER A 6 7.66 -3.73 20.05
N PHE A 7 7.04 -2.82 20.85
CA PHE A 7 6.22 -1.74 20.33
C PHE A 7 6.96 -0.86 19.29
N SER A 8 8.20 -0.48 19.58
CA SER A 8 8.99 0.37 18.66
C SER A 8 9.29 -0.32 17.33
N GLN A 9 9.52 -1.64 17.35
CA GLN A 9 9.70 -2.43 16.13
C GLN A 9 8.41 -2.55 15.32
N ALA A 10 7.26 -2.74 15.98
CA ALA A 10 5.96 -2.76 15.32
C ALA A 10 5.63 -1.38 14.71
N LEU A 11 5.87 -0.29 15.45
CA LEU A 11 5.70 1.08 14.96
C LEU A 11 6.59 1.36 13.76
N ALA A 12 7.87 1.00 13.83
CA ALA A 12 8.80 1.13 12.71
C ALA A 12 8.36 0.30 11.49
N THR A 13 7.75 -0.87 11.72
CA THR A 13 7.20 -1.68 10.62
C THR A 13 6.01 -0.99 9.96
N VAL A 14 5.07 -0.41 10.71
CA VAL A 14 3.95 0.36 10.15
C VAL A 14 4.47 1.52 9.30
N ILE A 15 5.31 2.38 9.88
CA ILE A 15 5.89 3.54 9.19
C ILE A 15 6.68 3.08 7.96
N GLY A 16 7.49 2.04 8.13
CA GLY A 16 8.34 1.50 7.08
C GLY A 16 7.58 0.83 5.94
N SER A 17 6.45 0.18 6.19
CA SER A 17 5.62 -0.44 5.15
C SER A 17 4.74 0.58 4.42
N VAL A 18 4.25 1.61 5.11
CA VAL A 18 3.34 2.61 4.53
C VAL A 18 4.13 3.68 3.76
N ILE A 19 5.21 4.24 4.32
CA ILE A 19 6.01 5.23 3.58
C ILE A 19 6.75 4.53 2.44
N GLY A 20 6.23 4.69 1.23
CA GLY A 20 6.75 4.13 -0.01
C GLY A 20 6.83 5.16 -1.12
N ALA A 21 6.53 4.75 -2.34
CA ALA A 21 6.52 5.61 -3.53
C ALA A 21 5.34 6.60 -3.56
N GLY A 22 4.20 6.23 -2.97
CA GLY A 22 2.95 6.98 -3.10
C GLY A 22 3.07 8.46 -2.75
N VAL A 23 3.76 8.78 -1.67
CA VAL A 23 3.94 10.16 -1.20
C VAL A 23 4.69 11.06 -2.19
N PHE A 24 5.57 10.48 -3.02
CA PHE A 24 6.36 11.24 -3.99
C PHE A 24 5.66 11.40 -5.34
N PHE A 25 4.80 10.43 -5.72
CA PHE A 25 4.31 10.33 -7.10
C PHE A 25 2.80 10.50 -7.24
N LYS A 26 2.02 10.30 -6.16
CA LYS A 26 0.55 10.44 -6.23
C LYS A 26 0.04 11.88 -6.19
N ILE A 27 0.89 12.86 -5.88
CA ILE A 27 0.45 14.26 -5.88
C ILE A 27 -0.03 14.73 -7.26
N GLY A 28 0.60 14.27 -8.35
CA GLY A 28 0.21 14.63 -9.72
C GLY A 28 -1.20 14.18 -10.04
N SER A 29 -1.52 12.92 -9.84
CA SER A 29 -2.85 12.36 -10.11
C SER A 29 -3.92 12.90 -9.16
N ILE A 30 -3.60 13.11 -7.87
CA ILE A 30 -4.53 13.72 -6.92
C ILE A 30 -4.83 15.16 -7.32
N SER A 31 -3.81 15.95 -7.67
CA SER A 31 -3.98 17.33 -8.12
C SER A 31 -4.77 17.42 -9.43
N GLN A 32 -4.59 16.47 -10.35
CA GLN A 32 -5.36 16.36 -11.58
C GLN A 32 -6.84 16.06 -11.30
N SER A 33 -7.11 15.18 -10.37
CA SER A 33 -8.48 14.82 -9.99
C SER A 33 -9.21 15.95 -9.28
N THR A 34 -8.52 16.67 -8.41
CA THR A 34 -9.12 17.70 -7.54
C THR A 34 -9.11 19.10 -8.14
N GLY A 35 -8.16 19.41 -9.03
CA GLY A 35 -8.00 20.71 -9.69
C GLY A 35 -7.53 21.84 -8.78
N SER A 36 -7.36 21.65 -7.48
CA SER A 36 -6.93 22.69 -6.54
C SER A 36 -6.00 22.20 -5.44
N ALA A 37 -5.14 23.10 -4.93
CA ALA A 37 -4.23 22.81 -3.83
C ALA A 37 -4.98 22.48 -2.54
N SER A 38 -6.06 23.21 -2.24
CA SER A 38 -6.87 23.03 -1.03
C SER A 38 -7.55 21.66 -1.00
N ALA A 39 -8.17 21.24 -2.11
CA ALA A 39 -8.79 19.92 -2.20
C ALA A 39 -7.75 18.79 -2.23
N THR A 40 -6.59 19.00 -2.84
CA THR A 40 -5.49 18.02 -2.80
C THR A 40 -5.04 17.74 -1.36
N ILE A 41 -4.85 18.77 -0.55
CA ILE A 41 -4.49 18.59 0.88
C ILE A 41 -5.65 17.95 1.67
N LEU A 42 -6.90 18.34 1.40
CA LEU A 42 -8.07 17.73 2.01
C LEU A 42 -8.13 16.21 1.73
N VAL A 43 -7.85 15.79 0.51
CA VAL A 43 -7.82 14.38 0.11
C VAL A 43 -6.76 13.60 0.91
N TRP A 44 -5.56 14.14 1.10
CA TRP A 44 -4.54 13.51 1.94
C TRP A 44 -4.97 13.35 3.39
N LEU A 45 -5.63 14.37 3.96
CA LEU A 45 -6.19 14.32 5.31
C LEU A 45 -7.30 13.27 5.42
N LEU A 46 -8.24 13.27 4.48
CA LEU A 46 -9.35 12.30 4.47
C LEU A 46 -8.84 10.86 4.32
N ALA A 47 -7.89 10.61 3.41
CA ALA A 47 -7.28 9.29 3.25
C ALA A 47 -6.59 8.82 4.54
N GLY A 48 -5.88 9.72 5.24
CA GLY A 48 -5.29 9.45 6.54
C GLY A 48 -6.33 9.10 7.60
N VAL A 49 -7.41 9.88 7.72
CA VAL A 49 -8.49 9.62 8.68
C VAL A 49 -9.17 8.29 8.41
N ILE A 50 -9.52 8.00 7.15
CA ILE A 50 -10.15 6.73 6.77
C ILE A 50 -9.22 5.55 7.10
N SER A 51 -7.92 5.66 6.78
CA SER A 51 -6.93 4.63 7.06
C SER A 51 -6.73 4.41 8.56
N ILE A 52 -6.69 5.47 9.39
CA ILE A 52 -6.60 5.39 10.85
C ILE A 52 -7.84 4.70 11.41
N CYS A 53 -9.05 5.10 10.96
CA CYS A 53 -10.30 4.48 11.40
C CYS A 53 -10.36 2.99 11.04
N SER A 54 -9.90 2.64 9.83
CA SER A 54 -9.81 1.24 9.38
C SER A 54 -8.80 0.44 10.21
N GLY A 55 -7.63 1.01 10.47
CA GLY A 55 -6.60 0.41 11.30
C GLY A 55 -7.05 0.18 12.73
N LEU A 56 -7.74 1.17 13.35
CA LEU A 56 -8.35 1.04 14.67
C LEU A 56 -9.39 -0.08 14.70
N THR A 57 -10.26 -0.12 13.71
CA THR A 57 -11.32 -1.11 13.62
C THR A 57 -10.76 -2.52 13.49
N VAL A 58 -9.85 -2.76 12.53
CA VAL A 58 -9.25 -4.09 12.31
C VAL A 58 -8.38 -4.52 13.51
N SER A 59 -7.79 -3.57 14.25
CA SER A 59 -7.00 -3.87 15.45
C SER A 59 -7.83 -4.55 16.55
N GLU A 60 -9.14 -4.32 16.61
CA GLU A 60 -10.02 -5.01 17.57
C GLU A 60 -10.10 -6.51 17.27
N ILE A 61 -10.32 -6.88 15.99
CA ILE A 61 -10.31 -8.30 15.58
C ILE A 61 -8.93 -8.91 15.82
N ALA A 62 -7.88 -8.21 15.43
CA ALA A 62 -6.52 -8.67 15.59
C ALA A 62 -6.12 -8.91 17.06
N ALA A 63 -6.66 -8.12 17.97
CA ALA A 63 -6.43 -8.28 19.42
C ALA A 63 -7.33 -9.38 20.03
N ALA A 64 -8.54 -9.57 19.53
CA ALA A 64 -9.49 -10.55 20.04
C ALA A 64 -9.16 -11.97 19.57
N LEU A 65 -8.83 -12.13 18.30
CA LEU A 65 -8.54 -13.43 17.71
C LEU A 65 -7.04 -13.77 17.86
N ASN A 66 -6.77 -14.97 18.36
CA ASN A 66 -5.39 -15.45 18.48
C ASN A 66 -4.92 -16.14 17.18
N VAL A 67 -5.12 -15.45 16.05
CA VAL A 67 -4.81 -15.91 14.70
C VAL A 67 -3.96 -14.88 13.95
N ASN A 68 -3.39 -15.22 12.80
CA ASN A 68 -2.48 -14.35 12.06
C ASN A 68 -3.10 -13.78 10.80
N GLY A 69 -3.30 -12.46 10.80
CA GLY A 69 -3.55 -11.71 9.59
C GLY A 69 -4.97 -11.81 9.03
N ALA A 70 -5.20 -11.02 7.99
CA ALA A 70 -6.54 -10.76 7.45
C ALA A 70 -7.21 -12.01 6.84
N ILE A 71 -6.44 -12.96 6.31
CA ILE A 71 -6.98 -14.24 5.79
C ILE A 71 -7.75 -14.97 6.89
N GLU A 72 -7.11 -15.16 8.05
CA GLU A 72 -7.72 -15.89 9.17
C GLU A 72 -8.84 -15.07 9.85
N TYR A 73 -8.78 -13.73 9.83
CA TYR A 73 -9.87 -12.88 10.34
C TYR A 73 -11.14 -13.02 9.48
N LEU A 74 -11.00 -13.07 8.17
CA LEU A 74 -12.12 -13.28 7.23
C LEU A 74 -12.64 -14.71 7.30
N ASP A 75 -11.77 -15.72 7.41
CA ASP A 75 -12.17 -17.12 7.63
C ASP A 75 -13.06 -17.25 8.87
N TYR A 76 -12.65 -16.63 9.98
CA TYR A 76 -13.38 -16.67 11.24
C TYR A 76 -14.74 -15.95 11.16
N SER A 77 -14.73 -14.76 10.54
CA SER A 77 -15.91 -13.88 10.53
C SER A 77 -16.99 -14.31 9.54
N TYR A 78 -16.58 -14.81 8.36
CA TYR A 78 -17.48 -15.08 7.23
C TYR A 78 -17.36 -16.51 6.67
N GLY A 79 -16.36 -17.28 7.10
CA GLY A 79 -16.09 -18.62 6.63
C GLY A 79 -14.97 -18.71 5.58
N ASN A 80 -14.46 -19.91 5.39
CA ASN A 80 -13.23 -20.23 4.65
C ASN A 80 -13.16 -19.70 3.21
N ILE A 81 -14.27 -19.46 2.56
CA ILE A 81 -14.32 -18.94 1.20
C ILE A 81 -13.84 -17.49 1.14
N TRP A 82 -14.16 -16.67 2.16
CA TRP A 82 -13.81 -15.26 2.19
C TRP A 82 -12.33 -15.03 2.49
N GLY A 83 -11.78 -15.79 3.43
CA GLY A 83 -10.33 -15.74 3.64
C GLY A 83 -9.53 -16.30 2.47
N PHE A 84 -10.06 -17.34 1.79
CA PHE A 84 -9.45 -17.83 0.55
C PHE A 84 -9.47 -16.76 -0.55
N LEU A 85 -10.62 -16.11 -0.78
CA LEU A 85 -10.73 -15.05 -1.80
C LEU A 85 -9.81 -13.86 -1.50
N PHE A 86 -9.67 -13.49 -0.23
CA PHE A 86 -8.71 -12.47 0.16
C PHE A 86 -7.28 -12.88 -0.17
N GLY A 87 -6.83 -14.06 0.25
CA GLY A 87 -5.49 -14.57 -0.06
C GLY A 87 -5.27 -14.75 -1.56
N TRP A 88 -6.30 -15.15 -2.31
CA TRP A 88 -6.28 -15.23 -3.77
C TRP A 88 -6.09 -13.83 -4.38
N ALA A 89 -6.85 -12.82 -3.92
CA ALA A 89 -6.71 -11.44 -4.36
C ALA A 89 -5.33 -10.86 -4.01
N GLU A 90 -4.79 -11.15 -2.82
CA GLU A 90 -3.42 -10.77 -2.46
C GLU A 90 -2.40 -11.38 -3.44
N MET A 91 -2.57 -12.66 -3.79
CA MET A 91 -1.64 -13.39 -4.66
C MET A 91 -1.74 -12.96 -6.13
N THR A 92 -2.94 -12.67 -6.63
CA THR A 92 -3.16 -12.44 -8.07
C THR A 92 -3.26 -10.97 -8.45
N VAL A 93 -3.66 -10.10 -7.52
CA VAL A 93 -3.83 -8.66 -7.75
C VAL A 93 -2.86 -7.84 -6.88
N TYR A 94 -2.99 -7.90 -5.56
CA TYR A 94 -2.34 -6.94 -4.67
C TYR A 94 -0.82 -6.94 -4.77
N PHE A 95 -0.16 -8.04 -4.40
CA PHE A 95 1.30 -8.08 -4.39
C PHE A 95 1.92 -7.94 -5.78
N PRO A 96 1.42 -8.63 -6.83
CA PRO A 96 1.94 -8.43 -8.18
C PRO A 96 1.77 -7.00 -8.68
N ALA A 97 0.61 -6.36 -8.46
CA ALA A 97 0.37 -4.99 -8.87
C ALA A 97 1.23 -3.97 -8.08
N GLN A 98 1.46 -4.19 -6.78
CA GLN A 98 2.39 -3.39 -5.98
C GLN A 98 3.81 -3.45 -6.55
N ILE A 99 4.32 -4.66 -6.81
CA ILE A 99 5.65 -4.86 -7.37
C ILE A 99 5.73 -4.21 -8.76
N ALA A 100 4.74 -4.45 -9.62
CA ALA A 100 4.69 -3.92 -10.98
C ALA A 100 4.61 -2.39 -11.01
N ALA A 101 3.75 -1.79 -10.17
CA ALA A 101 3.59 -0.35 -10.07
C ALA A 101 4.88 0.33 -9.59
N LEU A 102 5.49 -0.19 -8.51
CA LEU A 102 6.74 0.34 -7.97
C LEU A 102 7.90 0.19 -8.95
N ALA A 103 8.00 -0.93 -9.63
CA ALA A 103 9.01 -1.12 -10.67
C ALA A 103 8.78 -0.20 -11.87
N SER A 104 7.52 0.01 -12.28
CA SER A 104 7.17 0.91 -13.40
C SER A 104 7.55 2.36 -13.09
N ILE A 105 7.20 2.86 -11.90
CA ILE A 105 7.57 4.24 -11.51
C ILE A 105 9.08 4.37 -11.32
N PHE A 106 9.77 3.34 -10.81
CA PHE A 106 11.23 3.32 -10.77
C PHE A 106 11.83 3.46 -12.17
N GLY A 107 11.34 2.67 -13.14
CA GLY A 107 11.79 2.72 -14.52
C GLY A 107 11.55 4.10 -15.17
N GLN A 108 10.38 4.69 -14.97
CA GLN A 108 10.05 6.05 -15.45
C GLN A 108 11.00 7.10 -14.87
N GLN A 109 11.21 7.10 -13.56
CA GLN A 109 12.09 8.06 -12.90
C GLN A 109 13.56 7.86 -13.25
N PHE A 110 13.98 6.61 -13.42
CA PHE A 110 15.35 6.29 -13.79
C PHE A 110 15.71 6.81 -15.21
N VAL A 111 14.81 6.66 -16.19
CA VAL A 111 15.07 7.17 -17.55
C VAL A 111 15.15 8.69 -17.56
N VAL A 112 14.31 9.39 -16.75
CA VAL A 112 14.39 10.86 -16.60
C VAL A 112 15.72 11.28 -15.95
N LEU A 113 16.12 10.63 -14.87
CA LEU A 113 17.35 10.93 -14.15
C LEU A 113 18.61 10.69 -15.02
N ALA A 114 18.61 9.59 -15.81
CA ALA A 114 19.73 9.19 -16.65
C ALA A 114 19.72 9.83 -18.04
N GLY A 115 18.66 10.58 -18.41
CA GLY A 115 18.52 11.17 -19.75
C GLY A 115 18.34 10.11 -20.84
N LEU A 116 17.70 8.97 -20.51
CA LEU A 116 17.45 7.88 -21.46
C LEU A 116 16.10 8.03 -22.15
N PRO A 117 15.88 7.36 -23.31
CA PRO A 117 14.57 7.37 -23.96
C PRO A 117 13.47 6.75 -23.10
N ALA A 118 12.28 7.34 -23.08
CA ALA A 118 11.14 6.85 -22.29
C ALA A 118 10.73 5.40 -22.62
N SER A 119 10.98 4.94 -23.85
CA SER A 119 10.75 3.55 -24.26
C SER A 119 11.54 2.51 -23.47
N GLY A 120 12.63 2.91 -22.81
CA GLY A 120 13.43 2.04 -21.94
C GLY A 120 12.81 1.78 -20.57
N SER A 121 11.81 2.56 -20.15
CA SER A 121 11.28 2.50 -18.79
C SER A 121 10.73 1.11 -18.40
N LYS A 122 9.99 0.43 -19.28
CA LYS A 122 9.44 -0.91 -19.03
C LYS A 122 10.55 -1.98 -18.91
N TRP A 123 11.62 -1.86 -19.68
CA TRP A 123 12.76 -2.78 -19.60
C TRP A 123 13.52 -2.61 -18.29
N ILE A 124 13.69 -1.37 -17.84
CA ILE A 124 14.32 -1.06 -16.54
C ILE A 124 13.41 -1.59 -15.41
N ALA A 125 12.09 -1.39 -15.49
CA ALA A 125 11.14 -1.94 -14.53
C ALA A 125 11.24 -3.47 -14.43
N ALA A 126 11.23 -4.18 -15.56
CA ALA A 126 11.39 -5.62 -15.60
C ALA A 126 12.77 -6.06 -15.04
N GLY A 127 13.83 -5.34 -15.38
CA GLY A 127 15.18 -5.57 -14.85
C GLY A 127 15.26 -5.45 -13.34
N VAL A 128 14.59 -4.45 -12.75
CA VAL A 128 14.51 -4.26 -11.29
C VAL A 128 13.78 -5.44 -10.64
N VAL A 129 12.65 -5.89 -11.19
CA VAL A 129 11.91 -7.06 -10.65
C VAL A 129 12.77 -8.31 -10.69
N LEU A 130 13.46 -8.58 -11.82
CA LEU A 130 14.35 -9.73 -11.95
C LEU A 130 15.54 -9.65 -10.99
N LEU A 131 16.17 -8.48 -10.86
CA LEU A 131 17.28 -8.26 -9.93
C LEU A 131 16.85 -8.52 -8.49
N LEU A 132 15.72 -7.93 -8.07
CA LEU A 132 15.18 -8.14 -6.73
C LEU A 132 14.79 -9.61 -6.50
N PHE A 133 14.19 -10.27 -7.49
CA PHE A 133 13.90 -11.69 -7.42
C PHE A 133 15.18 -12.50 -7.15
N LEU A 134 16.26 -12.27 -7.91
CA LEU A 134 17.53 -12.96 -7.73
C LEU A 134 18.15 -12.70 -6.34
N ILE A 135 18.12 -11.43 -5.87
CA ILE A 135 18.61 -11.08 -4.53
C ILE A 135 17.81 -11.82 -3.46
N ASN A 136 16.47 -11.87 -3.60
CA ASN A 136 15.61 -12.57 -2.65
C ASN A 136 15.85 -14.10 -2.64
N MET A 137 16.28 -14.68 -3.78
CA MET A 137 16.63 -16.10 -3.85
C MET A 137 17.92 -16.44 -3.08
N LEU A 138 18.80 -15.48 -2.83
CA LEU A 138 20.00 -15.66 -2.00
C LEU A 138 19.67 -15.89 -0.52
N GLY A 139 18.47 -15.50 -0.09
CA GLY A 139 17.95 -15.75 1.26
C GLY A 139 17.31 -14.50 1.91
N THR A 140 16.38 -14.76 2.80
CA THR A 140 15.61 -13.72 3.48
C THR A 140 16.46 -12.80 4.38
N ARG A 141 17.61 -13.26 4.85
CA ARG A 141 18.49 -12.49 5.75
C ARG A 141 19.15 -11.30 5.03
N ALA A 142 19.67 -11.52 3.81
CA ALA A 142 20.29 -10.47 3.01
C ALA A 142 19.25 -9.41 2.61
N SER A 143 18.08 -9.85 2.15
CA SER A 143 16.99 -8.96 1.77
C SER A 143 16.43 -8.16 2.97
N ALA A 144 16.32 -8.77 4.15
CA ALA A 144 15.86 -8.08 5.36
C ALA A 144 16.87 -7.02 5.84
N TRP A 145 18.17 -7.30 5.75
CA TRP A 145 19.21 -6.32 6.05
C TRP A 145 19.14 -5.12 5.10
N MET A 146 19.08 -5.39 3.78
CA MET A 146 18.91 -4.36 2.76
C MET A 146 17.65 -3.52 3.02
N GLN A 147 16.52 -4.15 3.37
CA GLN A 147 15.27 -3.48 3.71
C GLN A 147 15.45 -2.51 4.90
N SER A 148 16.16 -2.93 5.94
CA SER A 148 16.39 -2.09 7.13
C SER A 148 17.21 -0.84 6.80
N VAL A 149 18.28 -1.00 6.01
CA VAL A 149 19.13 0.12 5.58
C VAL A 149 18.31 1.10 4.72
N ILE A 150 17.58 0.60 3.73
CA ILE A 150 16.78 1.44 2.84
C ILE A 150 15.66 2.15 3.60
N THR A 151 15.07 1.53 4.63
CA THR A 151 14.03 2.16 5.44
C THR A 151 14.52 3.43 6.15
N VAL A 152 15.78 3.47 6.54
CA VAL A 152 16.37 4.70 7.11
C VAL A 152 16.63 5.72 6.00
N ILE A 153 17.23 5.29 4.89
CA ILE A 153 17.62 6.18 3.78
C ILE A 153 16.39 6.87 3.17
N LYS A 154 15.26 6.19 3.03
CA LYS A 154 14.07 6.74 2.39
C LYS A 154 13.41 7.91 3.13
N LEU A 155 13.68 8.09 4.43
CA LEU A 155 13.17 9.23 5.19
C LEU A 155 13.97 10.52 4.93
N ILE A 156 15.22 10.42 4.47
CA ILE A 156 16.10 11.55 4.22
C ILE A 156 15.53 12.49 3.14
N PRO A 157 15.15 12.04 1.94
CA PRO A 157 14.55 12.90 0.92
C PRO A 157 13.30 13.64 1.40
N LEU A 158 12.42 12.94 2.14
CA LEU A 158 11.20 13.52 2.69
C LEU A 158 11.52 14.67 3.65
N PHE A 159 12.41 14.42 4.59
CA PHE A 159 12.83 15.42 5.57
C PHE A 159 13.48 16.64 4.89
N LEU A 160 14.39 16.41 3.93
CA LEU A 160 15.05 17.49 3.21
C LEU A 160 14.03 18.34 2.43
N ILE A 161 13.11 17.74 1.68
CA ILE A 161 12.10 18.46 0.91
C ILE A 161 11.22 19.29 1.84
N ILE A 162 10.70 18.71 2.94
CA ILE A 162 9.83 19.42 3.89
C ILE A 162 10.58 20.63 4.48
N VAL A 163 11.76 20.41 5.05
CA VAL A 163 12.51 21.47 5.75
C VAL A 163 12.89 22.61 4.81
N PHE A 164 13.43 22.28 3.64
CA PHE A 164 13.89 23.33 2.73
C PHE A 164 12.74 24.05 2.04
N ALA A 165 11.60 23.40 1.78
CA ALA A 165 10.42 24.07 1.24
C ALA A 165 9.78 25.03 2.25
N ILE A 166 9.80 24.70 3.55
CA ILE A 166 9.31 25.61 4.61
C ILE A 166 10.24 26.80 4.79
N ILE A 167 11.57 26.59 4.75
CA ILE A 167 12.56 27.66 4.92
C ILE A 167 12.60 28.59 3.69
N ARG A 168 12.40 28.06 2.49
CA ARG A 168 12.49 28.79 1.22
C ARG A 168 11.27 28.56 0.34
N PRO A 169 10.06 28.97 0.77
CA PRO A 169 8.87 28.87 -0.06
C PRO A 169 9.03 29.77 -1.28
N GLN A 170 8.61 29.30 -2.45
CA GLN A 170 8.71 30.02 -3.72
C GLN A 170 7.35 30.39 -4.30
N VAL A 171 6.30 29.74 -3.80
CA VAL A 171 4.92 29.93 -4.22
C VAL A 171 4.05 30.03 -2.97
N SER A 172 3.12 30.99 -2.95
CA SER A 172 2.09 31.07 -1.91
C SER A 172 1.01 30.03 -2.18
N VAL A 173 0.73 29.18 -1.20
CA VAL A 173 -0.30 28.14 -1.28
C VAL A 173 -1.55 28.61 -0.56
N SER A 174 -2.66 28.79 -1.29
CA SER A 174 -3.96 29.07 -0.68
C SER A 174 -4.66 27.74 -0.37
N LEU A 175 -4.97 27.54 0.91
CA LEU A 175 -5.72 26.36 1.38
C LEU A 175 -7.19 26.68 1.66
N TRP A 176 -7.61 27.93 1.54
CA TRP A 176 -8.98 28.39 1.79
C TRP A 176 -9.42 29.41 0.75
N PRO A 177 -10.66 29.33 0.23
CA PRO A 177 -11.66 28.27 0.47
C PRO A 177 -11.27 26.95 -0.18
N VAL A 178 -11.86 25.82 0.30
CA VAL A 178 -11.69 24.52 -0.33
C VAL A 178 -12.54 24.48 -1.60
N THR A 179 -11.89 24.38 -2.76
CA THR A 179 -12.54 24.30 -4.06
C THR A 179 -12.12 23.01 -4.76
N VAL A 180 -13.04 22.42 -5.53
CA VAL A 180 -12.73 21.29 -6.43
C VAL A 180 -13.05 21.73 -7.84
N ASP A 181 -12.04 21.77 -8.70
CA ASP A 181 -12.15 22.12 -10.11
C ASP A 181 -11.92 20.85 -10.96
N SER A 182 -12.89 19.96 -10.89
CA SER A 182 -12.90 18.68 -11.60
C SER A 182 -14.01 18.63 -12.63
N SER A 183 -13.70 18.13 -13.83
CA SER A 183 -14.68 17.96 -14.92
C SER A 183 -15.86 17.06 -14.54
N GLY A 184 -15.65 16.11 -13.63
CA GLY A 184 -16.68 15.21 -13.09
C GLY A 184 -17.40 15.76 -11.84
N GLY A 185 -17.14 17.01 -11.44
CA GLY A 185 -17.70 17.63 -10.25
C GLY A 185 -17.01 17.20 -8.95
N TRP A 186 -17.52 17.71 -7.84
CA TRP A 186 -16.90 17.58 -6.52
C TRP A 186 -16.72 16.13 -6.06
N LEU A 187 -17.77 15.29 -6.22
CA LEU A 187 -17.73 13.89 -5.78
C LEU A 187 -16.72 13.06 -6.59
N ALA A 188 -16.69 13.23 -7.91
CA ALA A 188 -15.75 12.51 -8.77
C ALA A 188 -14.29 12.91 -8.47
N GLY A 189 -14.03 14.22 -8.33
CA GLY A 189 -12.70 14.72 -8.00
C GLY A 189 -12.17 14.20 -6.68
N ILE A 190 -12.97 14.28 -5.62
CA ILE A 190 -12.57 13.77 -4.28
C ILE A 190 -12.42 12.25 -4.28
N SER A 191 -13.33 11.49 -4.92
CA SER A 191 -13.27 10.02 -4.91
C SER A 191 -12.05 9.49 -5.67
N GLN A 192 -11.72 10.05 -6.83
CA GLN A 192 -10.52 9.66 -7.58
C GLN A 192 -9.24 10.07 -6.85
N GLY A 193 -9.25 11.28 -6.28
CA GLY A 193 -8.14 11.72 -5.43
C GLY A 193 -7.94 10.79 -4.23
N LEU A 194 -9.03 10.37 -3.55
CA LEU A 194 -8.96 9.43 -2.43
C LEU A 194 -8.43 8.05 -2.86
N LEU A 195 -8.89 7.51 -3.99
CA LEU A 195 -8.39 6.24 -4.52
C LEU A 195 -6.87 6.29 -4.71
N SER A 196 -6.37 7.36 -5.33
CA SER A 196 -4.93 7.61 -5.52
C SER A 196 -4.18 7.81 -4.21
N ALA A 197 -4.74 8.57 -3.25
CA ALA A 197 -4.10 8.82 -1.96
C ALA A 197 -4.03 7.55 -1.10
N LEU A 198 -5.07 6.73 -1.10
CA LEU A 198 -5.13 5.49 -0.31
C LEU A 198 -4.06 4.48 -0.73
N PHE A 199 -3.59 4.50 -1.99
CA PHE A 199 -2.41 3.74 -2.38
C PHE A 199 -1.18 4.09 -1.51
N ALA A 200 -0.99 5.36 -1.21
CA ALA A 200 0.14 5.79 -0.38
C ALA A 200 0.01 5.33 1.09
N PHE A 201 -1.20 5.05 1.56
CA PHE A 201 -1.46 4.53 2.89
C PHE A 201 -1.50 2.99 2.96
N GLU A 202 -1.33 2.27 1.83
CA GLU A 202 -1.30 0.81 1.82
C GLU A 202 -0.10 0.24 2.60
N GLY A 203 -0.25 -0.99 3.10
CA GLY A 203 0.81 -1.73 3.79
C GLY A 203 0.66 -1.81 5.32
N TRP A 204 -0.17 -0.98 5.97
CA TRP A 204 -0.34 -1.03 7.43
C TRP A 204 -0.90 -2.37 7.94
N ILE A 205 -1.73 -3.04 7.12
CA ILE A 205 -2.35 -4.32 7.49
C ILE A 205 -1.31 -5.43 7.68
N VAL A 206 -0.15 -5.32 7.03
CA VAL A 206 0.94 -6.30 7.12
C VAL A 206 1.44 -6.47 8.57
N VAL A 207 1.36 -5.41 9.39
CA VAL A 207 1.77 -5.51 10.80
C VAL A 207 0.88 -6.46 11.62
N THR A 208 -0.37 -6.69 11.19
CA THR A 208 -1.28 -7.63 11.84
C THR A 208 -0.77 -9.07 11.74
N ASN A 209 0.01 -9.40 10.70
CA ASN A 209 0.65 -10.70 10.53
C ASN A 209 1.75 -10.96 11.57
N LEU A 210 2.23 -9.91 12.25
CA LEU A 210 3.25 -9.98 13.29
C LEU A 210 2.65 -10.12 14.70
N ALA A 211 1.33 -10.12 14.86
CA ALA A 211 0.64 -10.11 16.13
C ALA A 211 1.12 -11.21 17.08
N LYS A 212 1.27 -12.46 16.58
CA LYS A 212 1.75 -13.59 17.40
C LYS A 212 3.22 -13.47 17.85
N GLU A 213 4.02 -12.67 17.17
CA GLU A 213 5.43 -12.45 17.48
C GLU A 213 5.65 -11.23 18.40
N MET A 214 4.62 -10.42 18.64
CA MET A 214 4.70 -9.26 19.52
C MET A 214 4.71 -9.67 21.01
N LYS A 215 5.47 -8.92 21.82
CA LYS A 215 5.52 -9.13 23.27
C LYS A 215 4.16 -8.88 23.92
N ASN A 216 3.49 -7.80 23.58
CA ASN A 216 2.18 -7.39 24.08
C ASN A 216 1.21 -7.02 22.95
N PRO A 217 0.79 -7.99 22.08
CA PRO A 217 -0.01 -7.69 20.89
C PRO A 217 -1.33 -6.99 21.22
N LYS A 218 -1.95 -7.38 22.34
CA LYS A 218 -3.24 -6.85 22.79
C LYS A 218 -3.28 -5.33 22.98
N LYS A 219 -2.14 -4.70 23.29
CA LYS A 219 -2.02 -3.26 23.54
C LYS A 219 -1.18 -2.56 22.49
N ASP A 220 -0.09 -3.18 22.07
CA ASP A 220 0.95 -2.54 21.28
C ASP A 220 0.62 -2.53 19.79
N LEU A 221 -0.16 -3.51 19.28
CA LEU A 221 -0.55 -3.56 17.88
C LEU A 221 -1.40 -2.35 17.48
N ALA A 222 -2.51 -2.12 18.17
CA ALA A 222 -3.38 -0.99 17.89
C ALA A 222 -2.64 0.36 18.02
N ARG A 223 -1.83 0.51 19.09
CA ARG A 223 -1.03 1.73 19.30
C ARG A 223 -0.02 1.95 18.18
N ALA A 224 0.65 0.91 17.72
CA ALA A 224 1.61 1.02 16.62
C ALA A 224 0.93 1.44 15.31
N ILE A 225 -0.24 0.88 15.00
CA ILE A 225 -1.02 1.24 13.81
C ILE A 225 -1.48 2.69 13.89
N ILE A 226 -2.09 3.11 15.01
CA ILE A 226 -2.63 4.47 15.17
C ILE A 226 -1.52 5.51 15.07
N LEU A 227 -0.48 5.37 15.91
CA LEU A 227 0.62 6.33 15.95
C LEU A 227 1.39 6.34 14.63
N GLY A 228 1.58 5.16 14.01
CA GLY A 228 2.23 5.05 12.72
C GLY A 228 1.46 5.77 11.62
N LEU A 229 0.17 5.47 11.46
CA LEU A 229 -0.68 6.10 10.45
C LEU A 229 -0.88 7.60 10.71
N SER A 230 -0.99 8.03 11.98
CA SER A 230 -1.10 9.46 12.31
C SER A 230 0.18 10.21 11.92
N LEU A 231 1.35 9.68 12.25
CA LEU A 231 2.63 10.27 11.87
C LEU A 231 2.79 10.31 10.34
N VAL A 232 2.45 9.21 9.66
CA VAL A 232 2.47 9.14 8.20
C VAL A 232 1.54 10.19 7.57
N THR A 233 0.33 10.36 8.12
CA THR A 233 -0.62 11.37 7.63
C THR A 233 -0.03 12.77 7.71
N VAL A 234 0.57 13.12 8.87
CA VAL A 234 1.24 14.43 9.04
C VAL A 234 2.38 14.60 8.03
N VAL A 235 3.24 13.59 7.88
CA VAL A 235 4.35 13.64 6.92
C VAL A 235 3.83 13.81 5.49
N TYR A 236 2.77 13.10 5.09
CA TYR A 236 2.21 13.18 3.74
C TYR A 236 1.60 14.54 3.45
N VAL A 237 0.86 15.11 4.40
CA VAL A 237 0.34 16.48 4.28
C VAL A 237 1.48 17.48 4.14
N LEU A 238 2.51 17.38 4.97
CA LEU A 238 3.65 18.30 4.93
C LEU A 238 4.46 18.19 3.64
N VAL A 239 4.72 16.99 3.13
CA VAL A 239 5.47 16.80 1.87
C VAL A 239 4.67 17.33 0.68
N ASN A 240 3.37 17.05 0.63
CA ASN A 240 2.53 17.51 -0.48
C ASN A 240 2.34 19.04 -0.44
N TYR A 241 2.20 19.62 0.76
CA TYR A 241 2.27 21.07 0.93
C TYR A 241 3.62 21.64 0.47
N ALA A 242 4.72 20.96 0.83
CA ALA A 242 6.08 21.37 0.42
C ALA A 242 6.25 21.41 -1.09
N PHE A 243 5.73 20.42 -1.83
CA PHE A 243 5.74 20.43 -3.29
C PHE A 243 4.99 21.64 -3.87
N MET A 244 3.83 21.97 -3.32
CA MET A 244 3.02 23.14 -3.74
C MET A 244 3.66 24.46 -3.35
N ALA A 245 4.40 24.52 -2.25
CA ALA A 245 5.15 25.71 -1.82
C ALA A 245 6.40 25.97 -2.68
N VAL A 246 6.86 24.98 -3.45
CA VAL A 246 8.05 25.07 -4.31
C VAL A 246 7.69 25.22 -5.78
N LEU A 247 6.66 24.51 -6.24
CA LEU A 247 6.23 24.50 -7.64
C LEU A 247 4.86 25.14 -7.80
N PRO A 248 4.62 25.93 -8.88
CA PRO A 248 3.29 26.37 -9.24
C PRO A 248 2.35 25.17 -9.44
N PHE A 249 1.09 25.29 -9.02
CA PHE A 249 0.14 24.18 -9.00
C PHE A 249 -0.12 23.59 -10.40
N ASP A 250 -0.14 24.43 -11.44
CA ASP A 250 -0.25 24.03 -12.85
C ASP A 250 0.88 23.09 -13.30
N LYS A 251 2.06 23.16 -12.68
CA LYS A 251 3.21 22.27 -12.96
C LYS A 251 3.15 20.95 -12.20
N ILE A 252 2.24 20.85 -11.22
CA ILE A 252 2.03 19.64 -10.41
C ILE A 252 0.94 18.77 -11.02
N ILE A 253 -0.11 19.38 -11.58
CA ILE A 253 -1.27 18.66 -12.15
C ILE A 253 -0.80 17.60 -13.17
N GLY A 254 -1.15 16.34 -12.90
CA GLY A 254 -0.83 15.20 -13.79
C GLY A 254 0.66 14.89 -13.96
N ASN A 255 1.54 15.46 -13.11
CA ASN A 255 2.97 15.35 -13.27
C ASN A 255 3.57 14.32 -12.29
N ASP A 256 3.92 13.14 -12.80
CA ASP A 256 4.58 12.08 -12.03
C ASP A 256 6.03 12.43 -11.62
N ASN A 257 6.61 13.49 -12.21
CA ASN A 257 7.97 13.93 -11.91
C ASN A 257 8.02 15.12 -10.92
N THR A 258 6.92 15.41 -10.22
CA THR A 258 6.81 16.54 -9.28
C THR A 258 7.94 16.56 -8.27
N ALA A 259 8.23 15.41 -7.64
CA ALA A 259 9.31 15.29 -6.64
C ALA A 259 10.69 15.59 -7.23
N TYR A 260 10.95 15.17 -8.47
CA TYR A 260 12.19 15.47 -9.19
C TYR A 260 12.35 16.98 -9.44
N TYR A 261 11.33 17.62 -10.02
CA TYR A 261 11.37 19.05 -10.32
C TYR A 261 11.43 19.92 -9.05
N ALA A 262 10.71 19.55 -8.00
CA ALA A 262 10.80 20.23 -6.71
C ALA A 262 12.22 20.11 -6.12
N SER A 263 12.84 18.94 -6.22
CA SER A 263 14.21 18.72 -5.75
C SER A 263 15.22 19.53 -6.54
N LEU A 264 15.09 19.61 -7.87
CA LEU A 264 15.95 20.46 -8.71
C LEU A 264 15.82 21.93 -8.34
N LYS A 265 14.62 22.39 -8.07
CA LYS A 265 14.35 23.79 -7.71
C LYS A 265 14.88 24.17 -6.33
N LEU A 266 14.80 23.26 -5.35
CA LEU A 266 15.31 23.46 -4.00
C LEU A 266 16.84 23.35 -3.89
N PHE A 267 17.45 22.39 -4.57
CA PHE A 267 18.84 21.96 -4.34
C PHE A 267 19.76 22.16 -5.55
N GLY A 268 19.24 22.74 -6.67
CA GLY A 268 19.97 22.86 -7.93
C GLY A 268 20.21 21.52 -8.61
N GLN A 269 20.94 21.52 -9.73
CA GLN A 269 21.10 20.33 -10.60
C GLN A 269 21.73 19.14 -9.87
N ALA A 270 22.85 19.34 -9.18
CA ALA A 270 23.56 18.26 -8.50
C ALA A 270 22.79 17.75 -7.27
N GLY A 271 22.34 18.67 -6.40
CA GLY A 271 21.61 18.31 -5.19
C GLY A 271 20.27 17.67 -5.50
N GLY A 272 19.55 18.17 -6.50
CA GLY A 272 18.28 17.60 -6.94
C GLY A 272 18.43 16.16 -7.45
N LYS A 273 19.46 15.86 -8.23
CA LYS A 273 19.77 14.50 -8.68
C LYS A 273 20.08 13.56 -7.51
N ILE A 274 20.85 14.01 -6.52
CA ILE A 274 21.16 13.22 -5.30
C ILE A 274 19.88 12.88 -4.54
N VAL A 275 19.00 13.87 -4.32
CA VAL A 275 17.71 13.65 -3.63
C VAL A 275 16.84 12.66 -4.43
N THR A 276 16.82 12.80 -5.75
CA THR A 276 16.08 11.88 -6.63
C THR A 276 16.61 10.44 -6.57
N VAL A 277 17.93 10.26 -6.48
CA VAL A 277 18.52 8.93 -6.23
C VAL A 277 18.02 8.36 -4.89
N GLY A 278 17.93 9.18 -3.85
CA GLY A 278 17.35 8.78 -2.55
C GLY A 278 15.89 8.35 -2.67
N ILE A 279 15.09 9.04 -3.49
CA ILE A 279 13.69 8.67 -3.78
C ILE A 279 13.66 7.32 -4.53
N LEU A 280 14.50 7.13 -5.55
CA LEU A 280 14.58 5.86 -6.28
C LEU A 280 14.98 4.69 -5.36
N LEU A 281 15.91 4.90 -4.44
CA LEU A 281 16.25 3.89 -3.43
C LEU A 281 15.07 3.58 -2.52
N SER A 282 14.25 4.58 -2.17
CA SER A 282 13.00 4.38 -1.43
C SER A 282 12.01 3.47 -2.18
N VAL A 283 11.81 3.73 -3.47
CA VAL A 283 10.94 2.92 -4.34
C VAL A 283 11.45 1.49 -4.47
N TYR A 284 12.75 1.33 -4.70
CA TYR A 284 13.41 0.03 -4.77
C TYR A 284 13.23 -0.79 -3.49
N GLY A 285 13.41 -0.14 -2.33
CA GLY A 285 13.20 -0.78 -1.04
C GLY A 285 11.75 -1.15 -0.77
N ALA A 286 10.79 -0.31 -1.17
CA ALA A 286 9.37 -0.64 -1.08
C ALA A 286 9.03 -1.85 -1.96
N CYS A 287 9.51 -1.88 -3.21
CA CYS A 287 9.34 -3.00 -4.13
C CYS A 287 9.90 -4.31 -3.54
N ASN A 288 11.10 -4.26 -2.94
CA ASN A 288 11.68 -5.40 -2.24
C ASN A 288 10.82 -5.87 -1.07
N GLY A 289 10.28 -4.95 -0.26
CA GLY A 289 9.40 -5.27 0.87
C GLY A 289 8.13 -6.00 0.44
N PHE A 290 7.47 -5.52 -0.60
CA PHE A 290 6.29 -6.19 -1.16
C PHE A 290 6.63 -7.53 -1.83
N MET A 291 7.78 -7.66 -2.46
CA MET A 291 8.25 -8.94 -2.99
C MET A 291 8.51 -9.96 -1.89
N LEU A 292 9.20 -9.57 -0.81
CA LEU A 292 9.46 -10.44 0.36
C LEU A 292 8.17 -10.93 1.03
N THR A 293 7.16 -10.08 1.11
CA THR A 293 5.88 -10.42 1.74
C THR A 293 5.02 -11.21 0.77
N GLY A 294 4.92 -10.75 -0.48
CA GLY A 294 4.05 -11.32 -1.51
C GLY A 294 4.35 -12.77 -1.83
N MET A 295 5.63 -13.16 -1.87
CA MET A 295 5.99 -14.56 -2.13
C MET A 295 5.53 -15.53 -1.02
N ARG A 296 5.16 -15.02 0.18
CA ARG A 296 4.68 -15.84 1.29
C ARG A 296 3.19 -16.15 1.18
N THR A 297 2.39 -15.32 0.51
CA THR A 297 0.93 -15.54 0.39
C THR A 297 0.58 -16.84 -0.33
N PRO A 298 1.10 -17.14 -1.56
CA PRO A 298 0.85 -18.44 -2.20
C PRO A 298 1.40 -19.61 -1.36
N TYR A 299 2.52 -19.42 -0.68
CA TYR A 299 3.11 -20.43 0.20
C TYR A 299 2.20 -20.76 1.39
N ILE A 300 1.62 -19.75 2.06
CA ILE A 300 0.70 -19.96 3.20
C ILE A 300 -0.59 -20.66 2.73
N LEU A 301 -1.17 -20.23 1.62
CA LEU A 301 -2.36 -20.88 1.06
C LEU A 301 -2.07 -22.34 0.64
N ALA A 302 -0.87 -22.59 0.10
CA ALA A 302 -0.44 -23.94 -0.28
C ALA A 302 -0.15 -24.83 0.94
N GLN A 303 0.42 -24.30 2.02
CA GLN A 303 0.60 -25.03 3.27
C GLN A 303 -0.75 -25.47 3.87
N ALA A 304 -1.78 -24.65 3.73
CA ALA A 304 -3.15 -24.97 4.11
C ALA A 304 -3.87 -25.86 3.09
N ASN A 305 -3.16 -26.34 2.06
CA ASN A 305 -3.70 -27.16 0.95
C ASN A 305 -4.89 -26.50 0.21
N ARG A 306 -4.90 -25.16 0.08
CA ARG A 306 -6.00 -24.38 -0.52
C ARG A 306 -5.80 -24.10 -2.02
N LEU A 307 -4.63 -24.42 -2.60
CA LEU A 307 -4.30 -24.12 -4.00
C LEU A 307 -4.04 -25.39 -4.82
N PRO A 308 -4.32 -25.37 -6.13
CA PRO A 308 -3.77 -26.36 -7.06
C PRO A 308 -2.24 -26.33 -7.02
N GLY A 309 -1.60 -27.49 -7.04
CA GLY A 309 -0.13 -27.56 -6.98
C GLY A 309 0.47 -27.15 -5.62
N SER A 310 -0.33 -27.22 -4.54
CA SER A 310 0.12 -26.92 -3.17
C SER A 310 1.43 -27.60 -2.78
N GLU A 311 1.65 -28.84 -3.24
CA GLU A 311 2.90 -29.58 -2.98
C GLU A 311 4.16 -28.87 -3.50
N LYS A 312 4.06 -28.18 -4.65
CA LYS A 312 5.17 -27.41 -5.23
C LYS A 312 5.29 -26.03 -4.58
N LEU A 313 4.16 -25.33 -4.45
CA LEU A 313 4.11 -23.98 -3.88
C LEU A 313 4.52 -23.93 -2.41
N ALA A 314 4.26 -24.99 -1.63
CA ALA A 314 4.66 -25.13 -0.24
C ALA A 314 6.13 -25.56 -0.04
N LYS A 315 6.88 -25.85 -1.11
CA LYS A 315 8.29 -26.21 -1.01
C LYS A 315 9.18 -24.98 -0.84
N THR A 316 10.09 -25.06 0.10
CA THR A 316 11.14 -24.05 0.31
C THR A 316 12.50 -24.59 -0.16
N SER A 317 13.36 -23.69 -0.62
CA SER A 317 14.75 -24.02 -0.93
C SER A 317 15.50 -24.47 0.33
N VAL A 318 16.21 -25.59 0.27
CA VAL A 318 17.01 -26.10 1.38
C VAL A 318 18.11 -25.14 1.82
N ARG A 319 18.68 -24.38 0.86
CA ARG A 319 19.79 -23.45 1.12
C ARG A 319 19.33 -22.10 1.67
N SER A 320 18.27 -21.52 1.10
CA SER A 320 17.84 -20.15 1.41
C SER A 320 16.56 -20.06 2.25
N GLY A 321 15.82 -21.18 2.40
CA GLY A 321 14.51 -21.18 3.07
C GLY A 321 13.39 -20.44 2.30
N VAL A 322 13.65 -20.01 1.06
CA VAL A 322 12.71 -19.21 0.26
C VAL A 322 11.76 -20.14 -0.50
N PRO A 323 10.45 -19.82 -0.57
CA PRO A 323 9.47 -20.57 -1.36
C PRO A 323 9.60 -20.19 -2.84
N VAL A 324 10.50 -20.90 -3.57
CA VAL A 324 10.92 -20.54 -4.92
C VAL A 324 9.75 -20.51 -5.91
N PHE A 325 8.87 -21.52 -5.90
CA PHE A 325 7.73 -21.58 -6.83
C PHE A 325 6.69 -20.49 -6.54
N SER A 326 6.45 -20.18 -5.27
CA SER A 326 5.57 -19.08 -4.88
C SER A 326 6.16 -17.73 -5.29
N ALA A 327 7.48 -17.55 -5.14
CA ALA A 327 8.17 -16.35 -5.59
C ALA A 327 8.13 -16.21 -7.14
N LEU A 328 8.35 -17.29 -7.88
CA LEU A 328 8.23 -17.29 -9.34
C LEU A 328 6.84 -16.89 -9.80
N LEU A 329 5.79 -17.43 -9.16
CA LEU A 329 4.41 -17.11 -9.50
C LEU A 329 4.11 -15.61 -9.36
N ILE A 330 4.43 -15.02 -8.21
CA ILE A 330 4.19 -13.59 -7.94
C ILE A 330 4.95 -12.72 -8.93
N ASN A 331 6.22 -13.02 -9.17
CA ASN A 331 7.06 -12.21 -10.07
C ASN A 331 6.66 -12.37 -11.54
N ALA A 332 6.22 -13.56 -11.96
CA ALA A 332 5.69 -13.76 -13.32
C ALA A 332 4.44 -12.90 -13.56
N ILE A 333 3.49 -12.90 -12.60
CA ILE A 333 2.30 -12.04 -12.69
C ILE A 333 2.70 -10.56 -12.70
N ALA A 334 3.64 -10.13 -11.85
CA ALA A 334 4.13 -8.76 -11.83
C ALA A 334 4.76 -8.34 -13.16
N LEU A 335 5.57 -9.18 -13.80
CA LEU A 335 6.15 -8.92 -15.13
C LEU A 335 5.08 -8.78 -16.22
N ILE A 336 4.04 -9.62 -16.18
CA ILE A 336 2.88 -9.49 -17.08
C ILE A 336 2.19 -8.15 -16.86
N MET A 337 1.96 -7.76 -15.60
CA MET A 337 1.32 -6.49 -15.25
C MET A 337 2.14 -5.27 -15.70
N ILE A 338 3.47 -5.30 -15.65
CA ILE A 338 4.34 -4.24 -16.20
C ILE A 338 4.12 -4.06 -17.70
N SER A 339 3.90 -5.15 -18.44
CA SER A 339 3.68 -5.08 -19.87
C SER A 339 2.31 -4.51 -20.25
N LEU A 340 1.28 -4.82 -19.46
CA LEU A 340 -0.13 -4.52 -19.74
C LEU A 340 -0.63 -3.22 -19.12
N GLY A 341 -0.08 -2.83 -17.96
CA GLY A 341 -0.54 -1.68 -17.19
C GLY A 341 0.46 -0.52 -17.12
N ASN A 342 0.02 0.55 -16.48
CA ASN A 342 0.87 1.65 -16.02
C ASN A 342 0.74 1.83 -14.51
N PHE A 343 1.53 2.73 -13.93
CA PHE A 343 1.55 2.98 -12.48
C PHE A 343 0.14 3.28 -11.93
N GLU A 344 -0.62 4.18 -12.58
CA GLU A 344 -1.95 4.60 -12.10
C GLU A 344 -2.97 3.45 -12.13
N ILE A 345 -3.11 2.76 -13.26
CA ILE A 345 -4.05 1.65 -13.41
C ILE A 345 -3.76 0.54 -12.39
N LEU A 346 -2.49 0.19 -12.20
CA LEU A 346 -2.10 -0.87 -11.27
C LEU A 346 -2.39 -0.49 -9.82
N THR A 347 -2.10 0.76 -9.45
CA THR A 347 -2.34 1.25 -8.10
C THR A 347 -3.83 1.40 -7.79
N ASP A 348 -4.61 1.89 -8.73
CA ASP A 348 -6.06 2.05 -8.56
C ASP A 348 -6.76 0.69 -8.43
N MET A 349 -6.36 -0.29 -9.26
CA MET A 349 -6.90 -1.65 -9.21
C MET A 349 -6.61 -2.34 -7.87
N LEU A 350 -5.37 -2.27 -7.39
CA LEU A 350 -5.03 -2.92 -6.12
C LEU A 350 -5.73 -2.27 -4.93
N VAL A 351 -5.84 -0.93 -4.90
CA VAL A 351 -6.55 -0.20 -3.85
C VAL A 351 -8.03 -0.58 -3.85
N PHE A 352 -8.68 -0.56 -5.01
CA PHE A 352 -10.08 -0.96 -5.15
C PHE A 352 -10.34 -2.36 -4.59
N VAL A 353 -9.54 -3.36 -4.99
CA VAL A 353 -9.71 -4.73 -4.54
C VAL A 353 -9.45 -4.85 -3.03
N MET A 354 -8.37 -4.25 -2.52
CA MET A 354 -8.02 -4.36 -1.10
C MET A 354 -9.00 -3.61 -0.21
N TRP A 355 -9.50 -2.45 -0.63
CA TRP A 355 -10.50 -1.72 0.14
C TRP A 355 -11.85 -2.44 0.19
N THR A 356 -12.17 -3.27 -0.80
CA THR A 356 -13.33 -4.17 -0.72
C THR A 356 -13.19 -5.12 0.48
N PHE A 357 -12.05 -5.74 0.67
CA PHE A 357 -11.81 -6.63 1.81
C PHE A 357 -11.60 -5.88 3.13
N THR A 358 -10.96 -4.71 3.11
CA THR A 358 -10.81 -3.86 4.30
C THR A 358 -12.17 -3.41 4.83
N THR A 359 -13.11 -3.10 3.93
CA THR A 359 -14.48 -2.77 4.30
C THR A 359 -15.19 -3.97 4.93
N LEU A 360 -15.04 -5.16 4.37
CA LEU A 360 -15.56 -6.42 4.95
C LEU A 360 -14.98 -6.68 6.34
N LEU A 361 -13.68 -6.47 6.55
CA LEU A 361 -13.05 -6.57 7.88
C LEU A 361 -13.64 -5.58 8.87
N SER A 362 -13.94 -4.36 8.43
CA SER A 362 -14.58 -3.34 9.29
C SER A 362 -16.03 -3.72 9.65
N VAL A 363 -16.78 -4.30 8.72
CA VAL A 363 -18.11 -4.86 8.98
C VAL A 363 -18.02 -6.06 9.93
N ALA A 364 -16.98 -6.88 9.81
CA ALA A 364 -16.77 -8.04 10.67
C ALA A 364 -16.69 -7.67 12.16
N VAL A 365 -16.13 -6.51 12.51
CA VAL A 365 -16.10 -6.04 13.91
C VAL A 365 -17.52 -5.86 14.46
N ILE A 366 -18.39 -5.22 13.69
CA ILE A 366 -19.79 -5.01 14.10
C ILE A 366 -20.51 -6.37 14.21
N LEU A 367 -20.28 -7.24 13.25
CA LEU A 367 -20.87 -8.58 13.20
C LEU A 367 -20.45 -9.43 14.41
N LEU A 368 -19.15 -9.48 14.72
CA LEU A 368 -18.60 -10.25 15.84
C LEU A 368 -19.03 -9.69 17.20
N ARG A 369 -19.20 -8.37 17.34
CA ARG A 369 -19.77 -7.79 18.58
C ARG A 369 -21.20 -8.26 18.83
N LYS A 370 -21.99 -8.51 17.76
CA LYS A 370 -23.37 -9.00 17.87
C LYS A 370 -23.44 -10.52 18.06
N ARG A 371 -22.59 -11.28 17.34
CA ARG A 371 -22.62 -12.75 17.38
C ARG A 371 -21.95 -13.34 18.61
N GLU A 372 -20.88 -12.71 19.05
CA GLU A 372 -20.04 -13.19 20.14
C GLU A 372 -19.79 -12.07 21.16
N PRO A 373 -20.83 -11.65 21.91
CA PRO A 373 -20.71 -10.58 22.91
C PRO A 373 -19.67 -10.90 23.99
N ASP A 374 -19.52 -12.17 24.36
CA ASP A 374 -18.62 -12.65 25.42
C ASP A 374 -17.17 -12.86 24.93
N LEU A 375 -16.88 -12.68 23.64
CA LEU A 375 -15.51 -12.77 23.12
C LEU A 375 -14.63 -11.73 23.81
N ALA A 376 -13.53 -12.19 24.41
CA ALA A 376 -12.58 -11.30 25.07
C ALA A 376 -11.91 -10.36 24.06
N ARG A 377 -12.14 -9.04 24.23
CA ARG A 377 -11.57 -7.97 23.39
C ARG A 377 -10.60 -7.13 24.20
N PRO A 378 -9.31 -7.51 24.21
CA PRO A 378 -8.29 -6.76 24.97
C PRO A 378 -8.08 -5.33 24.49
N PHE A 379 -8.41 -5.06 23.22
CA PHE A 379 -8.52 -3.74 22.64
C PHE A 379 -9.93 -3.61 22.06
N MET A 380 -10.62 -2.54 22.45
CA MET A 380 -11.93 -2.17 21.90
C MET A 380 -11.77 -0.88 21.10
N THR A 381 -12.35 -0.85 19.90
CA THR A 381 -12.35 0.34 19.06
C THR A 381 -13.04 1.49 19.80
N PRO A 382 -12.32 2.63 20.03
CA PRO A 382 -12.90 3.78 20.72
C PRO A 382 -14.05 4.37 19.90
N ALA A 383 -14.88 5.19 20.56
CA ALA A 383 -16.05 5.85 19.93
C ALA A 383 -16.88 4.92 19.04
N TYR A 384 -17.06 3.68 19.45
CA TYR A 384 -17.94 2.74 18.76
C TYR A 384 -19.40 3.21 18.80
N PRO A 385 -20.19 3.14 17.71
CA PRO A 385 -19.85 2.56 16.40
C PRO A 385 -19.26 3.57 15.39
N VAL A 386 -18.97 4.81 15.77
CA VAL A 386 -18.60 5.91 14.85
C VAL A 386 -17.34 5.58 14.04
N ILE A 387 -16.28 5.13 14.68
CA ILE A 387 -15.00 4.81 13.99
C ILE A 387 -15.18 3.66 12.98
N PRO A 388 -15.77 2.50 13.32
CA PRO A 388 -16.10 1.48 12.33
C PRO A 388 -16.98 2.00 11.18
N LEU A 389 -17.96 2.86 11.47
CA LEU A 389 -18.83 3.44 10.43
C LEU A 389 -18.05 4.36 9.49
N ILE A 390 -17.13 5.18 9.97
CA ILE A 390 -16.26 6.01 9.10
C ILE A 390 -15.46 5.10 8.17
N SER A 391 -14.87 4.03 8.68
CA SER A 391 -14.13 3.05 7.86
C SER A 391 -15.02 2.40 6.80
N ILE A 392 -16.23 1.95 7.18
CA ILE A 392 -17.17 1.29 6.27
C ILE A 392 -17.69 2.28 5.22
N ILE A 393 -18.12 3.47 5.62
CA ILE A 393 -18.64 4.49 4.70
C ILE A 393 -17.54 4.95 3.75
N GLY A 394 -16.33 5.21 4.26
CA GLY A 394 -15.17 5.56 3.44
C GLY A 394 -14.83 4.48 2.42
N GLY A 395 -14.78 3.22 2.86
CA GLY A 395 -14.54 2.08 1.98
C GLY A 395 -15.64 1.88 0.94
N LEU A 396 -16.91 1.93 1.34
CA LEU A 396 -18.05 1.84 0.40
C LEU A 396 -18.05 3.00 -0.60
N PHE A 397 -17.74 4.22 -0.15
CA PHE A 397 -17.61 5.38 -1.04
C PHE A 397 -16.56 5.13 -2.11
N ILE A 398 -15.37 4.66 -1.74
CA ILE A 398 -14.31 4.32 -2.72
C ILE A 398 -14.77 3.22 -3.68
N ILE A 399 -15.36 2.14 -3.17
CA ILE A 399 -15.80 1.00 -4.01
C ILE A 399 -16.84 1.48 -5.02
N VAL A 400 -17.91 2.15 -4.56
CA VAL A 400 -19.01 2.60 -5.42
C VAL A 400 -18.52 3.61 -6.46
N MET A 401 -17.74 4.59 -6.04
CA MET A 401 -17.25 5.62 -6.95
C MET A 401 -16.22 5.09 -7.95
N THR A 402 -15.42 4.07 -7.57
CA THR A 402 -14.52 3.41 -8.52
C THR A 402 -15.32 2.62 -9.56
N VAL A 403 -16.37 1.93 -9.15
CA VAL A 403 -17.26 1.25 -10.11
C VAL A 403 -17.90 2.23 -11.07
N ILE A 404 -18.32 3.41 -10.62
CA ILE A 404 -18.97 4.44 -11.45
C ILE A 404 -17.95 5.09 -12.40
N ASN A 405 -16.78 5.49 -11.88
CA ASN A 405 -15.82 6.29 -12.64
C ASN A 405 -14.81 5.44 -13.45
N GLN A 406 -14.54 4.20 -13.01
CA GLN A 406 -13.54 3.30 -13.59
C GLN A 406 -14.12 1.88 -13.75
N PHE A 407 -15.26 1.75 -14.41
CA PHE A 407 -16.01 0.49 -14.55
C PHE A 407 -15.17 -0.67 -15.07
N ALA A 408 -14.40 -0.44 -16.14
CA ALA A 408 -13.55 -1.50 -16.73
C ALA A 408 -12.50 -2.03 -15.74
N LEU A 409 -11.85 -1.12 -15.00
CA LEU A 409 -10.88 -1.48 -13.95
C LEU A 409 -11.55 -2.30 -12.83
N SER A 410 -12.73 -1.89 -12.40
CA SER A 410 -13.50 -2.57 -11.35
C SER A 410 -13.89 -3.99 -11.78
N VAL A 411 -14.36 -4.15 -13.03
CA VAL A 411 -14.71 -5.47 -13.59
C VAL A 411 -13.49 -6.38 -13.68
N ILE A 412 -12.34 -5.86 -14.11
CA ILE A 412 -11.09 -6.63 -14.18
C ILE A 412 -10.64 -7.05 -12.77
N GLY A 413 -10.57 -6.13 -11.82
CA GLY A 413 -10.13 -6.41 -10.45
C GLY A 413 -11.02 -7.42 -9.72
N LEU A 414 -12.34 -7.21 -9.78
CA LEU A 414 -13.31 -8.16 -9.22
C LEU A 414 -13.32 -9.48 -9.99
N GLY A 415 -13.23 -9.44 -11.33
CA GLY A 415 -13.18 -10.64 -12.16
C GLY A 415 -12.03 -11.55 -11.79
N ILE A 416 -10.80 -11.01 -11.68
CA ILE A 416 -9.62 -11.75 -11.25
C ILE A 416 -9.83 -12.33 -9.83
N THR A 417 -10.41 -11.53 -8.92
CA THR A 417 -10.71 -11.98 -7.56
C THR A 417 -11.72 -13.14 -7.56
N LEU A 418 -12.81 -13.02 -8.33
CA LEU A 418 -13.86 -14.04 -8.42
C LEU A 418 -13.43 -15.32 -9.16
N LEU A 419 -12.38 -15.26 -10.00
CA LEU A 419 -11.74 -16.46 -10.55
C LEU A 419 -11.16 -17.38 -9.46
N GLY A 420 -10.99 -16.88 -8.25
CA GLY A 420 -10.70 -17.72 -7.09
C GLY A 420 -11.82 -18.70 -6.73
N LEU A 421 -13.10 -18.39 -7.01
CA LEU A 421 -14.23 -19.27 -6.68
C LEU A 421 -14.15 -20.65 -7.35
N PRO A 422 -13.99 -20.76 -8.69
CA PRO A 422 -13.78 -22.05 -9.34
C PRO A 422 -12.61 -22.83 -8.74
N VAL A 423 -11.50 -22.15 -8.44
CA VAL A 423 -10.31 -22.77 -7.84
C VAL A 423 -10.60 -23.31 -6.44
N TYR A 424 -11.34 -22.53 -5.62
CA TYR A 424 -11.76 -22.94 -4.28
C TYR A 424 -12.62 -24.19 -4.31
N TYR A 425 -13.67 -24.20 -5.14
CA TYR A 425 -14.59 -25.34 -5.25
C TYR A 425 -13.92 -26.57 -5.87
N TRP A 426 -13.09 -26.39 -6.90
CA TRP A 426 -12.32 -27.48 -7.48
C TRP A 426 -11.42 -28.13 -6.43
N LYS A 427 -10.72 -27.33 -5.61
CA LYS A 427 -9.83 -27.85 -4.56
C LYS A 427 -10.58 -28.51 -3.41
N LYS A 428 -11.82 -28.12 -3.15
CA LYS A 428 -12.67 -28.77 -2.13
C LYS A 428 -13.17 -30.15 -2.57
N LEU A 429 -13.22 -30.38 -3.87
CA LEU A 429 -13.69 -31.65 -4.46
C LEU A 429 -12.54 -32.65 -4.68
N HIS A 430 -11.30 -32.18 -4.72
CA HIS A 430 -10.08 -32.97 -4.92
C HIS A 430 -9.08 -32.72 -3.80
#